data_f00460b7cafb0c3608e71c81c9dd9d0a
#
_entry.id   f00460b7cafb0c3608e71c81c9dd9d0a
#
_cell.length_a   1.000
_cell.length_b   1.000
_cell.length_c   1.000
_cell.angle_alpha   90.00
_cell.angle_beta   90.00
_cell.angle_gamma   90.00
#
_symmetry.space_group_name_H-M   'P 1'
#
loop_
_entity.id
_entity.type
_entity.pdbx_description
1 polymer ?
#
loop_
_entity_poly.entity_id
_entity_poly.type
_entity_poly.pdbx_seq_one_letter_code
_entity_poly.pdbx_strand_id
1 'polypeptide(L)'
;MKWTESYTVNAHDTDINDIVSLTGIMRYIQDCAHCQMAGEGPSYDKLHSQGKAFVISRLAVSIYGKLYAHDKIKASTWACDSTGVSFNRCYSVERDGKKIAEASSIWALLDTASGRLIRVSDFPNNYCVDEPLELDMSSHFRLPADVPLALVGERTVEYQDVDINGHMNNTRYGDILCGY
;
A
#
# COMPACT_ATOMS: atom_id res chain seq x y z
N MET A 1 9.56 -15.92 3.62
CA MET A 1 10.71 -15.12 3.08
C MET A 1 10.16 -13.80 2.58
N LYS A 2 10.82 -12.67 2.86
CA LYS A 2 10.38 -11.35 2.42
C LYS A 2 10.93 -11.06 1.02
N TRP A 3 10.11 -10.47 0.16
CA TRP A 3 10.57 -9.91 -1.12
C TRP A 3 11.19 -8.54 -0.88
N THR A 4 12.31 -8.23 -1.49
CA THR A 4 13.04 -6.98 -1.25
C THR A 4 13.51 -6.37 -2.57
N GLU A 5 13.22 -5.09 -2.75
CA GLU A 5 13.70 -4.27 -3.86
C GLU A 5 14.58 -3.13 -3.35
N SER A 6 15.52 -2.72 -4.18
CA SER A 6 16.41 -1.59 -3.88
C SER A 6 16.04 -0.39 -4.74
N TYR A 7 15.86 0.77 -4.10
CA TYR A 7 15.51 2.01 -4.78
C TYR A 7 16.51 3.11 -4.49
N THR A 8 16.53 4.09 -5.38
CA THR A 8 17.09 5.41 -5.11
C THR A 8 15.92 6.37 -4.99
N VAL A 9 15.83 7.11 -3.89
CA VAL A 9 14.79 8.10 -3.69
C VAL A 9 14.84 9.16 -4.80
N ASN A 10 13.71 9.37 -5.47
CA ASN A 10 13.60 10.37 -6.51
C ASN A 10 13.33 11.76 -5.90
N ALA A 11 13.94 12.81 -6.46
CA ALA A 11 13.72 14.18 -5.98
C ALA A 11 12.25 14.63 -6.05
N HIS A 12 11.47 14.09 -7.00
CA HIS A 12 10.04 14.43 -7.12
C HIS A 12 9.13 13.72 -6.11
N ASP A 13 9.65 12.80 -5.29
CA ASP A 13 8.93 12.19 -4.18
C ASP A 13 9.14 12.94 -2.85
N THR A 14 9.95 14.03 -2.85
CA THR A 14 10.22 14.86 -1.67
C THR A 14 9.37 16.12 -1.65
N ASP A 15 9.17 16.65 -0.46
CA ASP A 15 8.48 17.92 -0.21
C ASP A 15 9.44 19.13 -0.29
N ILE A 16 8.97 20.32 0.07
CA ILE A 16 9.76 21.57 0.10
C ILE A 16 10.96 21.52 1.05
N ASN A 17 10.99 20.59 2.00
CA ASN A 17 12.09 20.38 2.95
C ASN A 17 13.05 19.27 2.51
N ASP A 18 12.93 18.81 1.26
CA ASP A 18 13.65 17.64 0.71
C ASP A 18 13.37 16.34 1.48
N ILE A 19 12.20 16.22 2.12
CA ILE A 19 11.81 15.03 2.86
C ILE A 19 10.78 14.25 2.03
N VAL A 20 10.98 12.93 1.91
CA VAL A 20 10.03 12.05 1.20
C VAL A 20 8.66 12.14 1.85
N SER A 21 7.66 12.45 1.04
CA SER A 21 6.26 12.54 1.47
C SER A 21 5.69 11.16 1.85
N LEU A 22 4.59 11.14 2.60
CA LEU A 22 3.84 9.91 2.87
C LEU A 22 3.50 9.17 1.57
N THR A 23 3.04 9.89 0.56
CA THR A 23 2.75 9.36 -0.78
C THR A 23 3.98 8.75 -1.44
N GLY A 24 5.15 9.36 -1.32
CA GLY A 24 6.41 8.81 -1.80
C GLY A 24 6.73 7.46 -1.16
N ILE A 25 6.60 7.34 0.17
CA ILE A 25 6.77 6.07 0.88
C ILE A 25 5.75 5.03 0.39
N MET A 26 4.48 5.41 0.25
CA MET A 26 3.42 4.52 -0.24
C MET A 26 3.71 3.99 -1.65
N ARG A 27 4.28 4.81 -2.53
CA ARG A 27 4.68 4.39 -3.88
C ARG A 27 5.75 3.32 -3.85
N TYR A 28 6.82 3.48 -3.06
CA TYR A 28 7.90 2.49 -2.95
C TYR A 28 7.39 1.15 -2.41
N ILE A 29 6.55 1.15 -1.38
CA ILE A 29 6.02 -0.11 -0.83
C ILE A 29 5.03 -0.79 -1.78
N GLN A 30 4.23 -0.03 -2.52
CA GLN A 30 3.33 -0.60 -3.53
C GLN A 30 4.09 -1.17 -4.73
N ASP A 31 5.09 -0.46 -5.23
CA ASP A 31 5.92 -0.94 -6.33
C ASP A 31 6.63 -2.24 -5.94
N CYS A 32 7.20 -2.31 -4.75
CA CYS A 32 7.80 -3.53 -4.21
C CYS A 32 6.80 -4.71 -4.18
N ALA A 33 5.52 -4.45 -3.83
CA ALA A 33 4.49 -5.48 -3.87
C ALA A 33 4.13 -5.91 -5.29
N HIS A 34 4.12 -4.98 -6.25
CA HIS A 34 3.94 -5.31 -7.67
C HIS A 34 5.08 -6.17 -8.21
N CYS A 35 6.33 -5.87 -7.84
CA CYS A 35 7.50 -6.68 -8.19
C CYS A 35 7.38 -8.11 -7.63
N GLN A 36 6.96 -8.27 -6.37
CA GLN A 36 6.70 -9.59 -5.81
C GLN A 36 5.61 -10.33 -6.57
N MET A 37 4.49 -9.68 -6.89
CA MET A 37 3.42 -10.30 -7.66
C MET A 37 3.90 -10.77 -9.03
N ALA A 38 4.74 -9.99 -9.69
CA ALA A 38 5.31 -10.36 -10.98
C ALA A 38 6.26 -11.57 -10.88
N GLY A 39 7.01 -11.68 -9.76
CA GLY A 39 8.02 -12.73 -9.57
C GLY A 39 7.48 -14.04 -8.97
N GLU A 40 6.53 -13.97 -8.02
CA GLU A 40 6.12 -15.15 -7.24
C GLU A 40 4.66 -15.57 -7.43
N GLY A 41 3.79 -14.67 -7.85
CA GLY A 41 2.36 -14.94 -7.92
C GLY A 41 1.76 -14.64 -9.28
N PRO A 42 0.44 -14.63 -9.39
CA PRO A 42 -0.18 -14.08 -10.57
C PRO A 42 0.14 -12.59 -10.63
N SER A 43 0.76 -12.14 -11.73
CA SER A 43 1.05 -10.73 -11.94
C SER A 43 -0.24 -9.91 -11.99
N TYR A 44 -0.10 -8.60 -11.78
CA TYR A 44 -1.22 -7.67 -11.89
C TYR A 44 -1.93 -7.80 -13.25
N ASP A 45 -1.18 -7.83 -14.36
CA ASP A 45 -1.73 -7.97 -15.71
C ASP A 45 -2.53 -9.26 -15.89
N LYS A 46 -2.02 -10.36 -15.30
CA LYS A 46 -2.72 -11.65 -15.34
C LYS A 46 -4.03 -11.60 -14.57
N LEU A 47 -4.06 -10.96 -13.39
CA LEU A 47 -5.29 -10.78 -12.63
C LEU A 47 -6.29 -9.91 -13.40
N HIS A 48 -5.83 -8.78 -13.93
CA HIS A 48 -6.66 -7.86 -14.70
C HIS A 48 -7.24 -8.55 -15.94
N SER A 49 -6.44 -9.33 -16.68
CA SER A 49 -6.94 -10.11 -17.84
C SER A 49 -7.97 -11.17 -17.46
N GLN A 50 -8.00 -11.60 -16.20
CA GLN A 50 -9.01 -12.52 -15.63
C GLN A 50 -10.22 -11.79 -15.03
N GLY A 51 -10.33 -10.49 -15.20
CA GLY A 51 -11.38 -9.68 -14.58
C GLY A 51 -11.27 -9.61 -13.06
N LYS A 52 -10.07 -9.62 -12.51
CA LYS A 52 -9.81 -9.57 -11.08
C LYS A 52 -8.95 -8.37 -10.72
N ALA A 53 -9.26 -7.70 -9.61
CA ALA A 53 -8.47 -6.59 -9.12
C ALA A 53 -8.34 -6.62 -7.59
N PHE A 54 -7.11 -6.40 -7.10
CA PHE A 54 -6.90 -6.11 -5.69
C PHE A 54 -7.24 -4.66 -5.39
N VAL A 55 -8.03 -4.45 -4.35
CA VAL A 55 -8.32 -3.13 -3.78
C VAL A 55 -7.86 -3.09 -2.33
N ILE A 56 -7.22 -1.99 -1.95
CA ILE A 56 -6.83 -1.78 -0.56
C ILE A 56 -8.04 -1.31 0.24
N SER A 57 -8.32 -1.98 1.35
CA SER A 57 -9.39 -1.58 2.25
C SER A 57 -8.84 -0.81 3.46
N ARG A 58 -7.61 -1.11 3.87
CA ARG A 58 -6.95 -0.49 5.03
C ARG A 58 -5.45 -0.44 4.82
N LEU A 59 -4.85 0.64 5.30
CA LEU A 59 -3.41 0.83 5.33
C LEU A 59 -3.05 1.58 6.61
N ALA A 60 -2.12 1.03 7.38
CA ALA A 60 -1.47 1.70 8.51
C ALA A 60 0.01 1.86 8.16
N VAL A 61 0.54 3.07 8.34
CA VAL A 61 1.96 3.38 8.07
C VAL A 61 2.55 4.05 9.29
N SER A 62 3.64 3.50 9.81
CA SER A 62 4.46 4.09 10.86
C SER A 62 5.77 4.59 10.26
N ILE A 63 6.11 5.86 10.47
CA ILE A 63 7.32 6.50 9.95
C ILE A 63 8.23 6.84 11.13
N TYR A 64 9.43 6.26 11.15
CA TYR A 64 10.41 6.39 12.25
C TYR A 64 11.56 7.32 11.90
N GLY A 65 11.74 7.63 10.62
CA GLY A 65 12.86 8.46 10.15
C GLY A 65 12.57 9.18 8.85
N LYS A 66 13.45 10.11 8.50
CA LYS A 66 13.35 10.89 7.27
C LYS A 66 14.15 10.24 6.15
N LEU A 67 13.62 10.31 4.95
CA LEU A 67 14.32 10.01 3.70
C LEU A 67 14.48 11.29 2.89
N TYR A 68 15.58 11.40 2.19
CA TYR A 68 15.93 12.56 1.36
C TYR A 68 16.16 12.13 -0.08
N ALA A 69 16.13 13.08 -1.01
CA ALA A 69 16.47 12.81 -2.40
C ALA A 69 17.82 12.09 -2.52
N HIS A 70 17.89 11.12 -3.41
CA HIS A 70 19.07 10.27 -3.69
C HIS A 70 19.48 9.29 -2.57
N ASP A 71 18.77 9.20 -1.47
CA ASP A 71 18.97 8.13 -0.49
C ASP A 71 18.82 6.76 -1.16
N LYS A 72 19.67 5.81 -0.76
CA LYS A 72 19.56 4.41 -1.14
C LYS A 72 18.74 3.67 -0.11
N ILE A 73 17.62 3.10 -0.53
CA ILE A 73 16.69 2.40 0.35
C ILE A 73 16.43 0.97 -0.11
N LYS A 74 16.02 0.15 0.82
CA LYS A 74 15.45 -1.18 0.57
C LYS A 74 14.00 -1.16 1.03
N ALA A 75 13.07 -1.46 0.12
CA ALA A 75 11.70 -1.75 0.48
C ALA A 75 11.48 -3.26 0.46
N SER A 76 10.88 -3.78 1.50
CA SER A 76 10.54 -5.20 1.61
C SER A 76 9.03 -5.37 1.82
N THR A 77 8.49 -6.46 1.27
CA THR A 77 7.08 -6.82 1.43
C THR A 77 6.90 -8.33 1.62
N TRP A 78 5.86 -8.72 2.33
CA TRP A 78 5.49 -10.12 2.52
C TRP A 78 3.99 -10.26 2.80
N ALA A 79 3.42 -11.39 2.36
CA ALA A 79 2.07 -11.77 2.74
C ALA A 79 2.06 -12.23 4.22
N CYS A 80 0.94 -12.00 4.89
CA CYS A 80 0.68 -12.52 6.22
C CYS A 80 -0.55 -13.44 6.18
N ASP A 81 -0.79 -14.18 7.26
CA ASP A 81 -1.96 -15.01 7.38
C ASP A 81 -3.23 -14.24 7.04
N SER A 82 -3.99 -14.79 6.12
CA SER A 82 -5.14 -14.17 5.50
C SER A 82 -6.36 -15.06 5.65
N THR A 83 -7.52 -14.47 5.93
CA THR A 83 -8.75 -15.23 6.18
C THR A 83 -9.96 -14.60 5.51
N GLY A 84 -10.96 -15.43 5.20
CA GLY A 84 -12.20 -14.97 4.61
C GLY A 84 -11.99 -14.30 3.26
N VAL A 85 -12.17 -12.99 3.18
CA VAL A 85 -11.95 -12.15 1.99
C VAL A 85 -10.83 -11.11 2.19
N SER A 86 -10.11 -11.20 3.32
CA SER A 86 -9.06 -10.25 3.71
C SER A 86 -7.69 -10.84 3.42
N PHE A 87 -6.92 -10.18 2.56
CA PHE A 87 -5.54 -10.51 2.22
C PHE A 87 -4.63 -9.55 2.96
N ASN A 88 -3.87 -10.07 3.94
CA ASN A 88 -3.01 -9.28 4.80
C ASN A 88 -1.59 -9.20 4.21
N ARG A 89 -0.99 -8.03 4.28
CA ARG A 89 0.37 -7.78 3.78
C ARG A 89 1.08 -6.75 4.62
N CYS A 90 2.36 -6.99 4.85
CA CYS A 90 3.25 -6.08 5.57
C CYS A 90 4.37 -5.58 4.68
N TYR A 91 4.96 -4.45 5.11
CA TYR A 91 6.04 -3.77 4.40
C TYR A 91 7.04 -3.17 5.39
N SER A 92 8.29 -3.06 4.97
CA SER A 92 9.31 -2.27 5.66
C SER A 92 10.12 -1.46 4.65
N VAL A 93 10.58 -0.28 5.07
CA VAL A 93 11.53 0.54 4.32
C VAL A 93 12.73 0.80 5.21
N GLU A 94 13.92 0.52 4.69
CA GLU A 94 15.18 0.66 5.41
C GLU A 94 16.18 1.50 4.61
N ARG A 95 17.02 2.24 5.34
CA ARG A 95 18.20 2.94 4.82
C ARG A 95 19.40 2.63 5.71
N ASP A 96 20.49 2.14 5.12
CA ASP A 96 21.73 1.76 5.83
C ASP A 96 21.48 0.79 7.01
N GLY A 97 20.56 -0.18 6.80
CA GLY A 97 20.18 -1.15 7.83
C GLY A 97 19.33 -0.59 8.97
N LYS A 98 18.92 0.68 8.89
CA LYS A 98 18.01 1.30 9.86
C LYS A 98 16.60 1.34 9.29
N LYS A 99 15.64 0.94 10.10
CA LYS A 99 14.22 1.02 9.79
C LYS A 99 13.79 2.49 9.70
N ILE A 100 13.15 2.85 8.59
CA ILE A 100 12.64 4.20 8.31
C ILE A 100 11.11 4.21 8.37
N ALA A 101 10.47 3.20 7.82
CA ALA A 101 9.02 3.05 7.87
C ALA A 101 8.61 1.59 7.88
N GLU A 102 7.45 1.31 8.45
CA GLU A 102 6.74 0.04 8.38
C GLU A 102 5.29 0.29 8.03
N ALA A 103 4.68 -0.67 7.35
CA ALA A 103 3.27 -0.59 7.04
C ALA A 103 2.60 -1.96 7.10
N SER A 104 1.32 -1.95 7.45
CA SER A 104 0.42 -3.10 7.40
C SER A 104 -0.80 -2.74 6.58
N SER A 105 -1.23 -3.63 5.70
CA SER A 105 -2.38 -3.40 4.83
C SER A 105 -3.31 -4.60 4.79
N ILE A 106 -4.59 -4.31 4.54
CA ILE A 106 -5.64 -5.29 4.29
C ILE A 106 -6.18 -5.03 2.89
N TRP A 107 -6.14 -6.05 2.06
CA TRP A 107 -6.61 -6.02 0.68
C TRP A 107 -7.81 -6.92 0.52
N ALA A 108 -8.65 -6.60 -0.44
CA ALA A 108 -9.71 -7.48 -0.93
C ALA A 108 -9.49 -7.75 -2.42
N LEU A 109 -9.75 -8.98 -2.86
CA LEU A 109 -9.75 -9.34 -4.27
C LEU A 109 -11.18 -9.30 -4.79
N LEU A 110 -11.40 -8.54 -5.86
CA LEU A 110 -12.70 -8.37 -6.50
C LEU A 110 -12.74 -9.08 -7.84
N ASP A 111 -13.89 -9.69 -8.14
CA ASP A 111 -14.31 -9.94 -9.52
C ASP A 111 -14.88 -8.62 -10.09
N THR A 112 -14.22 -8.06 -11.09
CA THR A 112 -14.53 -6.71 -11.60
C THR A 112 -15.87 -6.64 -12.36
N ALA A 113 -16.36 -7.77 -12.89
CA ALA A 113 -17.63 -7.82 -13.62
C ALA A 113 -18.82 -7.85 -12.67
N SER A 114 -18.74 -8.62 -11.58
CA SER A 114 -19.84 -8.79 -10.63
C SER A 114 -19.71 -7.91 -9.36
N GLY A 115 -18.54 -7.32 -9.10
CA GLY A 115 -18.23 -6.61 -7.86
C GLY A 115 -18.13 -7.52 -6.63
N ARG A 116 -18.09 -8.84 -6.80
CA ARG A 116 -18.04 -9.78 -5.68
C ARG A 116 -16.63 -9.95 -5.15
N LEU A 117 -16.54 -10.07 -3.81
CA LEU A 117 -15.30 -10.42 -3.13
C LEU A 117 -14.94 -11.89 -3.36
N ILE A 118 -13.68 -12.15 -3.68
CA ILE A 118 -13.12 -13.49 -3.85
C ILE A 118 -12.49 -13.89 -2.52
N ARG A 119 -12.76 -15.11 -2.07
CA ARG A 119 -12.19 -15.62 -0.81
C ARG A 119 -10.73 -15.99 -0.97
N VAL A 120 -9.98 -15.89 0.12
CA VAL A 120 -8.59 -16.33 0.20
C VAL A 120 -8.45 -17.80 -0.23
N SER A 121 -9.39 -18.66 0.21
CA SER A 121 -9.43 -20.09 -0.16
C SER A 121 -9.58 -20.34 -1.67
N ASP A 122 -10.19 -19.39 -2.38
CA ASP A 122 -10.52 -19.51 -3.81
C ASP A 122 -9.46 -18.83 -4.70
N PHE A 123 -8.42 -18.29 -4.07
CA PHE A 123 -7.30 -17.62 -4.73
C PHE A 123 -6.00 -18.37 -4.48
N PRO A 124 -5.61 -19.30 -5.38
CA PRO A 124 -4.34 -19.98 -5.28
C PRO A 124 -3.22 -18.96 -5.51
N ASN A 125 -2.40 -18.76 -4.50
CA ASN A 125 -1.18 -17.96 -4.59
C ASN A 125 -0.02 -18.73 -3.96
N ASN A 126 1.19 -18.41 -4.39
CA ASN A 126 2.43 -19.03 -3.92
C ASN A 126 3.23 -18.07 -3.05
N TYR A 127 2.61 -16.97 -2.57
CA TYR A 127 3.33 -16.03 -1.72
C TYR A 127 3.78 -16.69 -0.42
N CYS A 128 5.05 -16.55 -0.09
CA CYS A 128 5.53 -16.92 1.22
C CYS A 128 4.84 -16.08 2.29
N VAL A 129 4.18 -16.75 3.23
CA VAL A 129 3.61 -16.11 4.43
C VAL A 129 4.70 -15.95 5.47
N ASP A 130 4.74 -14.78 6.13
CA ASP A 130 5.66 -14.46 7.22
C ASP A 130 4.88 -13.74 8.33
N GLU A 131 5.50 -13.58 9.50
CA GLU A 131 4.86 -12.99 10.67
C GLU A 131 4.37 -11.56 10.40
N PRO A 132 3.19 -11.19 10.89
CA PRO A 132 2.68 -9.83 10.78
C PRO A 132 3.54 -8.86 11.60
N LEU A 133 3.53 -7.60 11.19
CA LEU A 133 4.11 -6.52 11.98
C LEU A 133 3.18 -6.14 13.12
N GLU A 134 3.76 -5.91 14.29
CA GLU A 134 3.10 -5.23 15.41
C GLU A 134 3.35 -3.73 15.28
N LEU A 135 2.37 -2.99 14.79
CA LEU A 135 2.41 -1.53 14.71
C LEU A 135 1.69 -0.93 15.91
N ASP A 136 2.15 0.22 16.39
CA ASP A 136 1.51 0.96 17.50
C ASP A 136 0.09 1.43 17.18
N MET A 137 -0.29 1.38 15.90
CA MET A 137 -1.63 1.74 15.44
C MET A 137 -2.37 0.53 14.87
N SER A 138 -3.66 0.45 15.16
CA SER A 138 -4.51 -0.62 14.63
C SER A 138 -4.92 -0.34 13.18
N SER A 139 -4.75 -1.34 12.31
CA SER A 139 -5.34 -1.33 10.97
C SER A 139 -6.88 -1.44 11.01
N HIS A 140 -7.47 -1.75 12.16
CA HIS A 140 -8.91 -1.86 12.39
C HIS A 140 -9.52 -0.61 13.03
N PHE A 141 -8.92 0.55 12.79
CA PHE A 141 -9.45 1.82 13.28
C PHE A 141 -10.88 2.06 12.76
N ARG A 142 -11.75 2.51 13.68
CA ARG A 142 -13.10 3.00 13.36
C ARG A 142 -13.26 4.36 14.00
N LEU A 143 -13.78 5.32 13.25
CA LEU A 143 -14.21 6.59 13.84
C LEU A 143 -15.39 6.31 14.78
N PRO A 144 -15.36 6.79 16.05
CA PRO A 144 -16.50 6.72 16.91
C PRO A 144 -17.69 7.45 16.26
N ALA A 145 -18.91 6.90 16.41
CA ALA A 145 -20.10 7.44 15.75
C ALA A 145 -20.52 8.84 16.27
N ASP A 146 -20.05 9.20 17.47
CA ASP A 146 -20.35 10.44 18.17
C ASP A 146 -19.31 11.55 17.96
N VAL A 147 -18.24 11.28 17.19
CA VAL A 147 -17.26 12.32 16.85
C VAL A 147 -17.85 13.28 15.82
N PRO A 148 -17.98 14.57 16.13
CA PRO A 148 -18.46 15.55 15.16
C PRO A 148 -17.44 15.69 14.03
N LEU A 149 -17.89 15.51 12.80
CA LEU A 149 -17.08 15.70 11.61
C LEU A 149 -17.36 17.07 11.02
N ALA A 150 -16.29 17.81 10.68
CA ALA A 150 -16.39 19.06 9.95
C ALA A 150 -15.92 18.86 8.51
N LEU A 151 -16.64 19.41 7.54
CA LEU A 151 -16.17 19.46 6.15
C LEU A 151 -14.99 20.45 6.09
N VAL A 152 -13.80 19.94 5.78
CA VAL A 152 -12.58 20.74 5.67
C VAL A 152 -12.28 21.15 4.23
N GLY A 153 -12.86 20.48 3.23
CA GLY A 153 -12.69 20.80 1.83
C GLY A 153 -13.35 19.79 0.90
N GLU A 154 -13.36 20.11 -0.37
CA GLU A 154 -13.83 19.26 -1.45
C GLU A 154 -12.75 19.18 -2.52
N ARG A 155 -12.60 18.02 -3.16
CA ARG A 155 -11.68 17.80 -4.28
C ARG A 155 -12.39 17.03 -5.38
N THR A 156 -12.26 17.52 -6.60
CA THR A 156 -12.64 16.77 -7.79
C THR A 156 -11.50 15.84 -8.19
N VAL A 157 -11.84 14.57 -8.44
CA VAL A 157 -10.88 13.58 -8.96
C VAL A 157 -10.55 13.94 -10.39
N GLU A 158 -9.26 14.10 -10.70
CA GLU A 158 -8.75 14.47 -12.01
C GLU A 158 -8.10 13.26 -12.71
N TYR A 159 -7.82 13.38 -14.01
CA TYR A 159 -7.19 12.31 -14.80
C TYR A 159 -5.91 11.75 -14.17
N GLN A 160 -5.07 12.60 -13.62
CA GLN A 160 -3.81 12.23 -12.98
C GLN A 160 -3.98 11.48 -11.63
N ASP A 161 -5.18 11.51 -11.06
CA ASP A 161 -5.48 10.83 -9.80
C ASP A 161 -5.92 9.38 -10.02
N VAL A 162 -6.30 9.03 -11.26
CA VAL A 162 -6.91 7.76 -11.62
C VAL A 162 -5.84 6.75 -12.05
N ASP A 163 -5.95 5.52 -11.57
CA ASP A 163 -5.10 4.40 -11.95
C ASP A 163 -5.70 3.57 -13.11
N ILE A 164 -4.99 2.50 -13.49
CA ILE A 164 -5.40 1.61 -14.58
C ILE A 164 -6.76 0.90 -14.34
N ASN A 165 -7.24 0.85 -13.08
CA ASN A 165 -8.55 0.29 -12.74
C ASN A 165 -9.68 1.31 -12.92
N GLY A 166 -9.38 2.53 -13.34
CA GLY A 166 -10.35 3.61 -13.43
C GLY A 166 -10.79 4.17 -12.07
N HIS A 167 -10.04 3.90 -11.01
CA HIS A 167 -10.30 4.39 -9.67
C HIS A 167 -9.19 5.34 -9.22
N MET A 168 -9.50 6.20 -8.25
CA MET A 168 -8.51 7.05 -7.63
C MET A 168 -7.41 6.20 -6.99
N ASN A 169 -6.15 6.43 -7.39
CA ASN A 169 -5.01 5.70 -6.86
C ASN A 169 -4.91 5.92 -5.35
N ASN A 170 -4.73 4.82 -4.60
CA ASN A 170 -4.69 4.85 -3.12
C ASN A 170 -3.57 5.73 -2.57
N THR A 171 -2.46 5.91 -3.28
CA THR A 171 -1.40 6.82 -2.82
C THR A 171 -1.85 8.28 -2.81
N ARG A 172 -2.82 8.66 -3.65
CA ARG A 172 -3.35 10.03 -3.70
C ARG A 172 -4.10 10.45 -2.44
N TYR A 173 -4.67 9.50 -1.71
CA TYR A 173 -5.28 9.80 -0.41
C TYR A 173 -4.26 10.34 0.59
N GLY A 174 -2.98 9.88 0.53
CA GLY A 174 -1.90 10.44 1.34
C GLY A 174 -1.66 11.93 1.06
N ASP A 175 -1.62 12.33 -0.21
CA ASP A 175 -1.45 13.75 -0.61
C ASP A 175 -2.61 14.61 -0.10
N ILE A 176 -3.85 14.12 -0.18
CA ILE A 176 -5.03 14.84 0.29
C ILE A 176 -5.00 15.01 1.80
N LEU A 177 -4.74 13.93 2.54
CA LEU A 177 -4.70 13.96 4.00
C LEU A 177 -3.62 14.90 4.55
N CYS A 178 -2.47 14.98 3.86
CA CYS A 178 -1.37 15.87 4.27
C CYS A 178 -1.59 17.33 3.82
N GLY A 179 -2.55 17.59 2.96
CA GLY A 179 -2.88 18.93 2.46
C GLY A 179 -3.86 19.72 3.33
N TYR A 180 -4.47 19.08 4.32
CA TYR A 180 -5.39 19.66 5.32
C TYR A 180 -4.80 19.60 6.71
#